data_bce16fb7456890da412535bc50fa4342
#
_entry.id   bce16fb7456890da412535bc50fa4342
#
_cell.length_a   1.000
_cell.length_b   1.000
_cell.length_c   1.000
_cell.angle_alpha   90.00
_cell.angle_beta   90.00
_cell.angle_gamma   90.00
#
_symmetry.space_group_name_H-M   'P 1'
#
loop_
_entity.id
_entity.type
_entity.pdbx_description
1 polymer ?
#
loop_
_entity_poly.entity_id
_entity_poly.type
_entity_poly.pdbx_seq_one_letter_code
_entity_poly.pdbx_strand_id
1 'polypeptide(L)'
;GGGFRGGPGARRAADGADAIRKTVREELRRGASHIKLMGSGGVTSPTDPLDGVQYSDAEILAAVDEADRAGAYVAAHCHPAAAARRAAALGVRSIEHGTMIDREAAAFIAERGTFVVPTLAAIFALQEEGEALGLPAASLAKLRRVADHALGSLAVMRAAGVKIGLGTDLLGPLHTRQSSELTLRARVLPSFEILRSACEV
;
A
#
# COMPACT_ATOMS: atom_id res chain seq x y z
N GLY A 1 11.77 12.81 15.38
CA GLY A 1 11.06 11.84 14.68
C GLY A 1 10.45 10.77 15.56
N GLY A 2 9.15 10.87 15.88
CA GLY A 2 8.39 9.86 16.60
C GLY A 2 7.47 9.12 15.64
N GLY A 3 8.02 8.47 14.61
CA GLY A 3 7.26 7.53 13.82
C GLY A 3 7.04 6.25 14.62
N PHE A 4 5.91 5.58 14.46
CA PHE A 4 5.65 4.25 14.97
C PHE A 4 6.86 3.36 14.70
N ARG A 5 7.62 3.06 15.74
CA ARG A 5 8.78 2.20 15.63
C ARG A 5 8.26 0.78 15.54
N GLY A 6 8.26 0.21 14.34
CA GLY A 6 8.31 -1.24 14.20
C GLY A 6 9.47 -1.75 15.07
N GLY A 7 9.35 -2.93 15.65
CA GLY A 7 10.41 -3.53 16.46
C GLY A 7 11.75 -3.55 15.73
N PRO A 8 12.87 -3.78 16.45
CA PRO A 8 14.19 -3.85 15.84
C PRO A 8 14.20 -4.83 14.68
N GLY A 9 14.42 -4.34 13.45
CA GLY A 9 14.47 -5.13 12.22
C GLY A 9 13.28 -4.97 11.27
N ALA A 10 12.22 -4.22 11.62
CA ALA A 10 11.02 -4.09 10.78
C ALA A 10 11.20 -3.20 9.54
N ARG A 11 12.21 -2.35 9.49
CA ARG A 11 12.52 -1.48 8.34
C ARG A 11 14.01 -1.37 8.14
N ARG A 12 14.45 -1.46 6.88
CA ARG A 12 15.84 -1.25 6.48
C ARG A 12 15.90 -0.19 5.40
N ALA A 13 16.84 0.73 5.53
CA ALA A 13 17.23 1.62 4.45
C ALA A 13 18.27 0.90 3.58
N ALA A 14 18.09 0.97 2.27
CA ALA A 14 19.03 0.44 1.31
C ALA A 14 19.00 1.33 0.08
N ASP A 15 20.15 1.78 -0.36
CA ASP A 15 20.33 2.71 -1.47
C ASP A 15 21.17 2.02 -2.57
N GLY A 16 20.63 2.03 -3.78
CA GLY A 16 21.23 1.38 -4.95
C GLY A 16 20.83 -0.10 -5.10
N ALA A 17 20.81 -0.57 -6.33
CA ALA A 17 20.32 -1.90 -6.68
C ALA A 17 21.07 -3.04 -5.95
N ASP A 18 22.37 -2.91 -5.73
CA ASP A 18 23.15 -3.95 -5.05
C ASP A 18 22.83 -4.03 -3.56
N ALA A 19 22.61 -2.89 -2.89
CA ALA A 19 22.19 -2.85 -1.50
C ALA A 19 20.76 -3.41 -1.34
N ILE A 20 19.87 -3.11 -2.27
CA ILE A 20 18.53 -3.70 -2.34
C ILE A 20 18.62 -5.23 -2.47
N ARG A 21 19.39 -5.75 -3.43
CA ARG A 21 19.58 -7.21 -3.60
C ARG A 21 20.06 -7.87 -2.32
N LYS A 22 21.07 -7.29 -1.69
CA LYS A 22 21.61 -7.80 -0.43
C LYS A 22 20.53 -7.84 0.66
N THR A 23 19.80 -6.73 0.82
CA THR A 23 18.75 -6.60 1.86
C THR A 23 17.62 -7.59 1.63
N VAL A 24 17.12 -7.72 0.40
CA VAL A 24 16.08 -8.69 0.02
C VAL A 24 16.51 -10.12 0.36
N ARG A 25 17.72 -10.52 -0.03
CA ARG A 25 18.26 -11.86 0.28
C ARG A 25 18.37 -12.11 1.79
N GLU A 26 18.74 -11.08 2.56
CA GLU A 26 18.83 -11.20 4.02
C GLU A 26 17.45 -11.37 4.66
N GLU A 27 16.44 -10.62 4.22
CA GLU A 27 15.08 -10.74 4.76
C GLU A 27 14.44 -12.09 4.39
N LEU A 28 14.60 -12.55 3.15
CA LEU A 28 14.12 -13.86 2.72
C LEU A 28 14.79 -15.01 3.51
N ARG A 29 16.12 -14.93 3.76
CA ARG A 29 16.81 -15.90 4.63
C ARG A 29 16.31 -15.89 6.07
N ARG A 30 15.76 -14.79 6.55
CA ARG A 30 15.13 -14.66 7.87
C ARG A 30 13.71 -15.19 7.92
N GLY A 31 13.18 -15.65 6.79
CA GLY A 31 11.84 -16.23 6.69
C GLY A 31 10.76 -15.25 6.24
N ALA A 32 11.11 -14.10 5.65
CA ALA A 32 10.11 -13.24 5.05
C ALA A 32 9.42 -13.98 3.89
N SER A 33 8.09 -13.93 3.85
CA SER A 33 7.28 -14.51 2.77
C SER A 33 7.14 -13.58 1.56
N HIS A 34 7.38 -12.29 1.74
CA HIS A 34 7.34 -11.26 0.72
C HIS A 34 8.19 -10.06 1.13
N ILE A 35 8.46 -9.19 0.19
CA ILE A 35 9.22 -7.95 0.38
C ILE A 35 8.28 -6.76 0.27
N LYS A 36 8.34 -5.81 1.21
CA LYS A 36 7.56 -4.58 1.15
C LYS A 36 8.46 -3.38 0.84
N LEU A 37 8.10 -2.62 -0.20
CA LEU A 37 8.74 -1.37 -0.58
C LEU A 37 7.82 -0.16 -0.33
N MET A 38 8.43 1.02 -0.17
CA MET A 38 7.73 2.31 -0.16
C MET A 38 7.79 2.90 -1.57
N GLY A 39 6.76 2.72 -2.39
CA GLY A 39 6.70 3.22 -3.77
C GLY A 39 6.40 4.72 -3.87
N SER A 40 5.74 5.28 -2.84
CA SER A 40 5.48 6.71 -2.70
C SER A 40 5.63 7.18 -1.26
N GLY A 41 5.52 8.48 -1.01
CA GLY A 41 5.45 9.02 0.34
C GLY A 41 4.17 8.59 1.05
N GLY A 42 4.25 8.41 2.38
CA GLY A 42 3.14 8.01 3.23
C GLY A 42 2.48 9.16 3.98
N VAL A 43 1.26 8.95 4.47
CA VAL A 43 0.50 9.96 5.22
C VAL A 43 1.09 10.24 6.60
N THR A 44 1.64 9.22 7.26
CA THR A 44 2.17 9.34 8.62
C THR A 44 3.55 10.00 8.70
N SER A 45 4.29 10.07 7.60
CA SER A 45 5.58 10.78 7.54
C SER A 45 5.33 12.28 7.36
N PRO A 46 5.82 13.17 8.22
CA PRO A 46 5.63 14.60 8.05
C PRO A 46 6.44 15.20 6.90
N THR A 47 7.53 14.55 6.50
CA THR A 47 8.53 15.08 5.55
C THR A 47 8.39 14.54 4.13
N ASP A 48 7.84 13.32 3.95
CA ASP A 48 7.75 12.70 2.64
C ASP A 48 6.48 13.17 1.89
N PRO A 49 6.59 13.86 0.75
CA PRO A 49 5.40 14.26 -0.02
C PRO A 49 4.68 13.03 -0.57
N LEU A 50 3.33 13.05 -0.57
CA LEU A 50 2.52 11.94 -1.10
C LEU A 50 2.86 11.59 -2.55
N ASP A 51 3.13 12.61 -3.37
CA ASP A 51 3.44 12.46 -4.79
C ASP A 51 4.93 12.14 -5.03
N GLY A 52 5.73 12.06 -3.94
CA GLY A 52 7.14 11.71 -4.03
C GLY A 52 7.32 10.25 -4.43
N VAL A 53 8.03 10.02 -5.53
CA VAL A 53 8.43 8.68 -5.97
C VAL A 53 9.67 8.27 -5.19
N GLN A 54 9.60 7.10 -4.57
CA GLN A 54 10.75 6.51 -3.87
C GLN A 54 11.33 5.37 -4.71
N TYR A 55 12.63 5.15 -4.57
CA TYR A 55 13.43 4.22 -5.35
C TYR A 55 13.48 4.52 -6.86
N SER A 56 14.59 4.22 -7.47
CA SER A 56 14.76 4.17 -8.93
C SER A 56 14.11 2.90 -9.49
N ASP A 57 13.90 2.86 -10.82
CA ASP A 57 13.40 1.64 -11.48
C ASP A 57 14.37 0.46 -11.29
N ALA A 58 15.66 0.72 -11.34
CA ALA A 58 16.68 -0.31 -11.12
C ALA A 58 16.63 -0.94 -9.72
N GLU A 59 16.29 -0.16 -8.70
CA GLU A 59 16.14 -0.65 -7.33
C GLU A 59 14.87 -1.50 -7.15
N ILE A 60 13.74 -1.06 -7.71
CA ILE A 60 12.50 -1.84 -7.69
C ILE A 60 12.67 -3.16 -8.47
N LEU A 61 13.26 -3.10 -9.67
CA LEU A 61 13.55 -4.30 -10.47
C LEU A 61 14.50 -5.25 -9.76
N ALA A 62 15.51 -4.73 -9.05
CA ALA A 62 16.40 -5.56 -8.25
C ALA A 62 15.67 -6.30 -7.13
N ALA A 63 14.71 -5.63 -6.46
CA ALA A 63 13.89 -6.27 -5.44
C ALA A 63 12.98 -7.35 -6.01
N VAL A 64 12.33 -7.07 -7.14
CA VAL A 64 11.42 -8.00 -7.84
C VAL A 64 12.20 -9.25 -8.31
N ASP A 65 13.33 -9.06 -9.01
CA ASP A 65 14.18 -10.16 -9.49
C ASP A 65 14.62 -11.10 -8.35
N GLU A 66 15.06 -10.55 -7.21
CA GLU A 66 15.49 -11.37 -6.07
C GLU A 66 14.32 -12.07 -5.37
N ALA A 67 13.17 -11.41 -5.26
CA ALA A 67 11.98 -12.02 -4.67
C ALA A 67 11.46 -13.18 -5.54
N ASP A 68 11.35 -12.96 -6.85
CA ASP A 68 10.88 -13.98 -7.81
C ASP A 68 11.78 -15.22 -7.80
N ARG A 69 13.11 -15.06 -7.78
CA ARG A 69 14.07 -16.18 -7.68
C ARG A 69 13.90 -17.02 -6.42
N ALA A 70 13.36 -16.41 -5.35
CA ALA A 70 13.10 -17.09 -4.09
C ALA A 70 11.66 -17.61 -3.98
N GLY A 71 10.83 -17.49 -5.01
CA GLY A 71 9.42 -17.85 -4.97
C GLY A 71 8.57 -16.91 -4.11
N ALA A 72 9.11 -15.72 -3.78
CA ALA A 72 8.43 -14.67 -3.05
C ALA A 72 7.93 -13.58 -4.01
N TYR A 73 7.35 -12.50 -3.49
CA TYR A 73 6.88 -11.38 -4.30
C TYR A 73 7.18 -10.04 -3.63
N VAL A 74 7.02 -8.97 -4.39
CA VAL A 74 7.15 -7.60 -3.87
C VAL A 74 5.76 -6.97 -3.75
N ALA A 75 5.51 -6.36 -2.58
CA ALA A 75 4.39 -5.47 -2.31
C ALA A 75 4.91 -4.02 -2.20
N ALA A 76 4.12 -3.03 -2.62
CA ALA A 76 4.52 -1.63 -2.54
C ALA A 76 3.41 -0.75 -1.96
N HIS A 77 3.80 0.11 -1.00
CA HIS A 77 2.97 1.22 -0.57
C HIS A 77 2.92 2.27 -1.68
N CYS A 78 1.72 2.58 -2.20
CA CYS A 78 1.51 3.64 -3.17
C CYS A 78 0.17 4.32 -2.93
N HIS A 79 0.15 5.66 -2.85
CA HIS A 79 -1.09 6.43 -2.86
C HIS A 79 -1.42 6.97 -4.27
N PRO A 80 -0.51 7.68 -4.98
CA PRO A 80 -0.79 8.28 -6.28
C PRO A 80 -0.91 7.24 -7.41
N ALA A 81 -1.76 7.54 -8.37
CA ALA A 81 -1.93 6.74 -9.60
C ALA A 81 -0.60 6.48 -10.34
N ALA A 82 0.24 7.49 -10.48
CA ALA A 82 1.53 7.37 -11.16
C ALA A 82 2.47 6.38 -10.46
N ALA A 83 2.54 6.41 -9.12
CA ALA A 83 3.37 5.48 -8.34
C ALA A 83 2.82 4.05 -8.43
N ALA A 84 1.49 3.86 -8.33
CA ALA A 84 0.85 2.56 -8.45
C ALA A 84 1.05 1.95 -9.84
N ARG A 85 0.84 2.74 -10.91
CA ARG A 85 1.08 2.32 -12.29
C ARG A 85 2.54 1.92 -12.52
N ARG A 86 3.48 2.74 -12.01
CA ARG A 86 4.91 2.46 -12.10
C ARG A 86 5.29 1.15 -11.37
N ALA A 87 4.79 0.95 -10.15
CA ALA A 87 5.03 -0.27 -9.39
C ALA A 87 4.54 -1.52 -10.15
N ALA A 88 3.31 -1.47 -10.71
CA ALA A 88 2.76 -2.54 -11.53
C ALA A 88 3.58 -2.79 -12.81
N ALA A 89 4.08 -1.73 -13.46
CA ALA A 89 4.93 -1.84 -14.65
C ALA A 89 6.25 -2.55 -14.38
N LEU A 90 6.80 -2.38 -13.17
CA LEU A 90 8.07 -2.97 -12.73
C LEU A 90 7.92 -4.34 -12.07
N GLY A 91 6.73 -4.96 -12.09
CA GLY A 91 6.52 -6.32 -11.63
C GLY A 91 6.15 -6.45 -10.14
N VAL A 92 5.82 -5.34 -9.46
CA VAL A 92 5.26 -5.39 -8.11
C VAL A 92 3.93 -6.14 -8.15
N ARG A 93 3.75 -7.15 -7.31
CA ARG A 93 2.57 -8.00 -7.31
C ARG A 93 1.38 -7.42 -6.57
N SER A 94 1.62 -6.68 -5.48
CA SER A 94 0.58 -6.10 -4.65
C SER A 94 0.85 -4.62 -4.38
N ILE A 95 -0.17 -3.79 -4.56
CA ILE A 95 -0.17 -2.37 -4.23
C ILE A 95 -1.02 -2.19 -2.98
N GLU A 96 -0.41 -1.62 -1.95
CA GLU A 96 -1.08 -1.28 -0.71
C GLU A 96 -1.60 0.15 -0.78
N HIS A 97 -2.80 0.35 -0.33
CA HIS A 97 -3.61 1.56 -0.31
C HIS A 97 -4.19 1.94 -1.69
N GLY A 98 -3.40 2.40 -2.65
CA GLY A 98 -3.91 2.78 -3.97
C GLY A 98 -5.03 3.82 -3.94
N THR A 99 -5.03 4.71 -2.94
CA THR A 99 -6.17 5.58 -2.62
C THR A 99 -6.45 6.66 -3.65
N MET A 100 -5.52 6.91 -4.56
CA MET A 100 -5.63 7.94 -5.58
C MET A 100 -5.45 7.34 -6.99
N ILE A 101 -5.78 6.06 -7.17
CA ILE A 101 -5.78 5.40 -8.47
C ILE A 101 -6.90 5.97 -9.33
N ASP A 102 -6.54 6.45 -10.51
CA ASP A 102 -7.46 6.92 -11.54
C ASP A 102 -7.84 5.81 -12.53
N ARG A 103 -8.68 6.13 -13.49
CA ARG A 103 -9.19 5.17 -14.47
C ARG A 103 -8.09 4.56 -15.35
N GLU A 104 -7.11 5.38 -15.77
CA GLU A 104 -6.02 4.92 -16.62
C GLU A 104 -5.10 3.96 -15.87
N ALA A 105 -4.70 4.33 -14.66
CA ALA A 105 -3.88 3.47 -13.81
C ALA A 105 -4.60 2.18 -13.42
N ALA A 106 -5.90 2.25 -13.12
CA ALA A 106 -6.71 1.06 -12.81
C ALA A 106 -6.76 0.07 -13.98
N ALA A 107 -6.98 0.55 -15.20
CA ALA A 107 -6.98 -0.30 -16.40
C ALA A 107 -5.63 -0.99 -16.60
N PHE A 108 -4.53 -0.23 -16.45
CA PHE A 108 -3.18 -0.78 -16.57
C PHE A 108 -2.85 -1.82 -15.48
N ILE A 109 -3.24 -1.54 -14.22
CA ILE A 109 -3.05 -2.44 -13.07
C ILE A 109 -3.84 -3.75 -13.29
N ALA A 110 -5.07 -3.66 -13.78
CA ALA A 110 -5.90 -4.82 -14.11
C ALA A 110 -5.27 -5.68 -15.22
N GLU A 111 -4.78 -5.05 -16.29
CA GLU A 111 -4.09 -5.74 -17.40
C GLU A 111 -2.84 -6.50 -16.91
N ARG A 112 -2.09 -5.92 -15.97
CA ARG A 112 -0.91 -6.55 -15.36
C ARG A 112 -1.25 -7.64 -14.35
N GLY A 113 -2.52 -7.78 -13.96
CA GLY A 113 -2.94 -8.73 -12.94
C GLY A 113 -2.42 -8.40 -11.54
N THR A 114 -1.98 -7.17 -11.32
CA THR A 114 -1.49 -6.69 -10.03
C THR A 114 -2.66 -6.54 -9.05
N PHE A 115 -2.45 -6.96 -7.81
CA PHE A 115 -3.44 -6.84 -6.74
C PHE A 115 -3.40 -5.44 -6.12
N VAL A 116 -4.54 -4.99 -5.58
CA VAL A 116 -4.61 -3.79 -4.74
C VAL A 116 -5.32 -4.11 -3.43
N VAL A 117 -4.75 -3.67 -2.30
CA VAL A 117 -5.35 -3.80 -0.97
C VAL A 117 -5.66 -2.40 -0.43
N PRO A 118 -6.90 -1.91 -0.51
CA PRO A 118 -7.26 -0.49 -0.28
C PRO A 118 -7.04 0.04 1.14
N THR A 119 -7.13 -0.81 2.17
CA THR A 119 -6.92 -0.45 3.58
C THR A 119 -7.71 0.78 4.05
N LEU A 120 -8.99 0.85 3.67
CA LEU A 120 -9.85 1.99 3.99
C LEU A 120 -9.98 2.22 5.50
N ALA A 121 -10.02 1.13 6.28
CA ALA A 121 -10.17 1.21 7.73
C ALA A 121 -9.08 2.07 8.38
N ALA A 122 -7.80 1.90 8.01
CA ALA A 122 -6.72 2.71 8.54
C ALA A 122 -6.88 4.19 8.18
N ILE A 123 -7.25 4.49 6.93
CA ILE A 123 -7.38 5.86 6.44
C ILE A 123 -8.50 6.59 7.19
N PHE A 124 -9.69 6.00 7.27
CA PHE A 124 -10.83 6.64 7.92
C PHE A 124 -10.69 6.67 9.45
N ALA A 125 -10.11 5.63 10.07
CA ALA A 125 -9.83 5.65 11.50
C ALA A 125 -8.80 6.74 11.89
N LEU A 126 -7.74 6.90 11.10
CA LEU A 126 -6.77 7.98 11.31
C LEU A 126 -7.37 9.36 11.01
N GLN A 127 -8.31 9.47 10.08
CA GLN A 127 -9.01 10.74 9.83
C GLN A 127 -9.86 11.16 11.02
N GLU A 128 -10.50 10.21 11.71
CA GLU A 128 -11.33 10.46 12.89
C GLU A 128 -10.50 10.68 14.17
N GLU A 129 -9.46 9.91 14.38
CA GLU A 129 -8.74 9.84 15.65
C GLU A 129 -7.29 10.33 15.58
N GLY A 130 -6.78 10.66 14.39
CA GLY A 130 -5.36 10.96 14.18
C GLY A 130 -4.87 12.18 14.96
N GLU A 131 -5.69 13.22 15.16
CA GLU A 131 -5.34 14.37 15.98
C GLU A 131 -5.18 13.96 17.46
N ALA A 132 -6.13 13.21 17.99
CA ALA A 132 -6.06 12.67 19.36
C ALA A 132 -4.87 11.71 19.57
N LEU A 133 -4.46 11.03 18.51
CA LEU A 133 -3.27 10.15 18.49
C LEU A 133 -1.95 10.91 18.26
N GLY A 134 -1.99 12.24 18.16
CA GLY A 134 -0.80 13.09 18.05
C GLY A 134 -0.21 13.18 16.63
N LEU A 135 -0.99 12.93 15.59
CA LEU A 135 -0.51 13.13 14.23
C LEU A 135 -0.22 14.62 13.95
N PRO A 136 0.93 14.95 13.33
CA PRO A 136 1.24 16.32 12.94
C PRO A 136 0.23 16.88 11.93
N ALA A 137 0.02 18.21 11.94
CA ALA A 137 -0.89 18.89 11.02
C ALA A 137 -0.61 18.59 9.55
N ALA A 138 0.68 18.45 9.16
CA ALA A 138 1.09 18.07 7.81
C ALA A 138 0.59 16.65 7.44
N SER A 139 0.66 15.70 8.36
CA SER A 139 0.13 14.35 8.17
C SER A 139 -1.39 14.35 8.08
N LEU A 140 -2.08 15.12 8.91
CA LEU A 140 -3.54 15.27 8.85
C LEU A 140 -4.01 15.90 7.53
N ALA A 141 -3.24 16.85 6.96
CA ALA A 141 -3.55 17.43 5.64
C ALA A 141 -3.43 16.38 4.52
N LYS A 142 -2.37 15.57 4.53
CA LYS A 142 -2.21 14.46 3.59
C LYS A 142 -3.31 13.42 3.73
N LEU A 143 -3.65 13.09 4.96
CA LEU A 143 -4.70 12.13 5.28
C LEU A 143 -6.06 12.55 4.72
N ARG A 144 -6.43 13.82 4.88
CA ARG A 144 -7.66 14.36 4.25
C ARG A 144 -7.64 14.15 2.74
N ARG A 145 -6.53 14.51 2.08
CA ARG A 145 -6.38 14.34 0.62
C ARG A 145 -6.57 12.88 0.18
N VAL A 146 -5.99 11.91 0.87
CA VAL A 146 -6.15 10.49 0.49
C VAL A 146 -7.55 9.96 0.82
N ALA A 147 -8.16 10.39 1.93
CA ALA A 147 -9.51 9.98 2.31
C ALA A 147 -10.57 10.47 1.31
N ASP A 148 -10.42 11.70 0.81
CA ASP A 148 -11.33 12.29 -0.19
C ASP A 148 -11.39 11.47 -1.50
N HIS A 149 -10.32 10.75 -1.84
CA HIS A 149 -10.21 9.96 -3.08
C HIS A 149 -10.46 8.46 -2.87
N ALA A 150 -10.29 7.94 -1.66
CA ALA A 150 -10.18 6.50 -1.40
C ALA A 150 -11.37 5.67 -1.89
N LEU A 151 -12.61 6.10 -1.62
CA LEU A 151 -13.81 5.40 -2.09
C LEU A 151 -14.01 5.52 -3.61
N GLY A 152 -13.69 6.69 -4.18
CA GLY A 152 -13.70 6.89 -5.62
C GLY A 152 -12.70 5.99 -6.34
N SER A 153 -11.48 5.88 -5.82
CA SER A 153 -10.47 4.94 -6.33
C SER A 153 -10.93 3.49 -6.26
N LEU A 154 -11.58 3.08 -5.16
CA LEU A 154 -12.14 1.73 -5.04
C LEU A 154 -13.19 1.46 -6.13
N ALA A 155 -14.09 2.41 -6.40
CA ALA A 155 -15.09 2.31 -7.47
C ALA A 155 -14.44 2.19 -8.86
N VAL A 156 -13.41 2.98 -9.12
CA VAL A 156 -12.66 2.97 -10.39
C VAL A 156 -11.93 1.64 -10.57
N MET A 157 -11.25 1.15 -9.55
CA MET A 157 -10.56 -0.14 -9.57
C MET A 157 -11.53 -1.31 -9.81
N ARG A 158 -12.69 -1.30 -9.14
CA ARG A 158 -13.75 -2.29 -9.37
C ARG A 158 -14.21 -2.30 -10.83
N ALA A 159 -14.51 -1.11 -11.35
CA ALA A 159 -14.99 -0.97 -12.74
C ALA A 159 -13.97 -1.44 -13.78
N ALA A 160 -12.68 -1.31 -13.49
CA ALA A 160 -11.58 -1.78 -14.34
C ALA A 160 -11.27 -3.27 -14.18
N GLY A 161 -11.88 -3.98 -13.23
CA GLY A 161 -11.61 -5.40 -12.97
C GLY A 161 -10.29 -5.67 -12.24
N VAL A 162 -9.78 -4.70 -11.48
CA VAL A 162 -8.60 -4.89 -10.63
C VAL A 162 -8.87 -5.97 -9.58
N LYS A 163 -7.90 -6.83 -9.33
CA LYS A 163 -7.94 -7.81 -8.24
C LYS A 163 -7.80 -7.08 -6.90
N ILE A 164 -8.89 -7.02 -6.13
CA ILE A 164 -8.95 -6.26 -4.89
C ILE A 164 -8.91 -7.22 -3.70
N GLY A 165 -7.81 -7.21 -2.94
CA GLY A 165 -7.65 -7.98 -1.71
C GLY A 165 -8.20 -7.27 -0.48
N LEU A 166 -8.44 -8.00 0.63
CA LEU A 166 -8.87 -7.44 1.91
C LEU A 166 -7.66 -7.21 2.83
N GLY A 167 -7.58 -6.02 3.43
CA GLY A 167 -6.61 -5.66 4.44
C GLY A 167 -6.99 -4.35 5.10
N THR A 168 -6.61 -4.13 6.36
CA THR A 168 -7.02 -2.97 7.15
C THR A 168 -5.91 -1.98 7.45
N ASP A 169 -4.67 -2.43 7.58
CA ASP A 169 -3.47 -1.65 7.97
C ASP A 169 -3.66 -0.82 9.26
N LEU A 170 -4.54 -1.29 10.16
CA LEU A 170 -4.79 -0.61 11.43
C LEU A 170 -3.62 -0.81 12.40
N LEU A 171 -3.27 0.24 13.14
CA LEU A 171 -2.13 0.28 14.05
C LEU A 171 -2.57 0.55 15.50
N GLY A 172 -1.90 -0.11 16.45
CA GLY A 172 -2.07 0.15 17.88
C GLY A 172 -3.53 0.06 18.35
N PRO A 173 -4.06 1.08 19.05
CA PRO A 173 -5.42 1.04 19.61
C PRO A 173 -6.51 0.97 18.54
N LEU A 174 -6.21 1.33 17.29
CA LEU A 174 -7.16 1.28 16.19
C LEU A 174 -7.50 -0.15 15.74
N HIS A 175 -6.76 -1.18 16.18
CA HIS A 175 -7.03 -2.60 15.83
C HIS A 175 -8.45 -3.06 16.16
N THR A 176 -9.12 -2.44 17.11
CA THR A 176 -10.52 -2.73 17.46
C THR A 176 -11.49 -2.41 16.31
N ARG A 177 -11.07 -1.64 15.32
CA ARG A 177 -11.89 -1.17 14.19
C ARG A 177 -11.77 -2.04 12.93
N GLN A 178 -11.20 -3.25 13.00
CA GLN A 178 -10.93 -4.09 11.81
C GLN A 178 -12.18 -4.35 10.96
N SER A 179 -13.32 -4.61 11.57
CA SER A 179 -14.58 -4.84 10.85
C SER A 179 -15.10 -3.62 10.07
N SER A 180 -14.62 -2.41 10.39
CA SER A 180 -15.00 -1.20 9.64
C SER A 180 -14.57 -1.24 8.17
N GLU A 181 -13.54 -2.02 7.82
CA GLU A 181 -13.16 -2.23 6.42
C GLU A 181 -14.32 -2.78 5.58
N LEU A 182 -15.07 -3.73 6.13
CA LEU A 182 -16.21 -4.33 5.44
C LEU A 182 -17.33 -3.31 5.21
N THR A 183 -17.66 -2.51 6.23
CA THR A 183 -18.73 -1.50 6.14
C THR A 183 -18.34 -0.32 5.25
N LEU A 184 -17.07 0.08 5.24
CA LEU A 184 -16.56 1.10 4.33
C LEU A 184 -16.62 0.63 2.88
N ARG A 185 -16.20 -0.60 2.59
CA ARG A 185 -16.30 -1.20 1.26
C ARG A 185 -17.73 -1.36 0.78
N ALA A 186 -18.68 -1.64 1.67
CA ALA A 186 -20.10 -1.78 1.33
C ALA A 186 -20.72 -0.49 0.78
N ARG A 187 -20.06 0.65 0.93
CA ARG A 187 -20.47 1.92 0.30
C ARG A 187 -20.22 1.92 -1.21
N VAL A 188 -19.42 0.98 -1.74
CA VAL A 188 -18.99 0.93 -3.14
C VAL A 188 -19.15 -0.46 -3.74
N LEU A 189 -18.89 -1.52 -2.97
CA LEU A 189 -18.90 -2.90 -3.41
C LEU A 189 -20.14 -3.65 -2.90
N PRO A 190 -20.72 -4.56 -3.69
CA PRO A 190 -21.73 -5.50 -3.19
C PRO A 190 -21.10 -6.48 -2.18
N SER A 191 -21.91 -6.95 -1.23
CA SER A 191 -21.44 -7.82 -0.14
C SER A 191 -20.71 -9.08 -0.60
N PHE A 192 -21.13 -9.67 -1.72
CA PHE A 192 -20.47 -10.84 -2.29
C PHE A 192 -19.03 -10.53 -2.73
N GLU A 193 -18.79 -9.39 -3.39
CA GLU A 193 -17.43 -8.98 -3.80
C GLU A 193 -16.54 -8.67 -2.60
N ILE A 194 -17.11 -8.14 -1.51
CA ILE A 194 -16.37 -7.89 -0.26
C ILE A 194 -15.90 -9.21 0.34
N LEU A 195 -16.79 -10.20 0.47
CA LEU A 195 -16.44 -11.53 0.99
C LEU A 195 -15.42 -12.23 0.10
N ARG A 196 -15.62 -12.17 -1.22
CA ARG A 196 -14.69 -12.74 -2.19
C ARG A 196 -13.29 -12.15 -2.05
N SER A 197 -13.18 -10.84 -1.82
CA SER A 197 -11.88 -10.18 -1.61
C SER A 197 -11.13 -10.67 -0.37
N ALA A 198 -11.82 -11.29 0.58
CA ALA A 198 -11.22 -11.84 1.80
C ALA A 198 -10.81 -13.32 1.66
N CYS A 199 -11.40 -14.06 0.72
CA CYS A 199 -11.30 -15.52 0.66
C CYS A 199 -10.67 -16.06 -0.62
N GLU A 200 -10.76 -15.35 -1.74
CA GLU A 200 -10.45 -15.90 -3.08
C GLU A 200 -9.42 -15.07 -3.87
N VAL A 201 -8.88 -13.99 -3.33
CA VAL A 201 -8.00 -13.07 -4.06
C VAL A 201 -6.54 -13.30 -3.74
#